data_41ad0d1718419b627daf50417a00c603
#
_entry.id   41ad0d1718419b627daf50417a00c603
#
_cell.length_a   1.000
_cell.length_b   1.000
_cell.length_c   1.000
_cell.angle_alpha   90.00
_cell.angle_beta   90.00
_cell.angle_gamma   90.00
#
_symmetry.space_group_name_H-M   'P 1'
#
loop_
_entity.id
_entity.type
_entity.pdbx_description
1 polymer ?
#
loop_
_entity_poly.entity_id
_entity_poly.type
_entity_poly.pdbx_seq_one_letter_code
_entity_poly.pdbx_strand_id
1 'polypeptide(L)'
;MFESGKFDDMHNYCTKLLETNPDDMVALQNSALALLHLERFEDSIIYCDKVLKIKNFDIYALKNKIYSLEKLKRYDDALTCCKIILDIDGNDIWTLNSMGLSLNELDRHKEAVEFYDKTLKLDNKDITALMNKAISLNHLRNYRESIEYYDKAQIVDRSLHEASIAKSQAFEKLGMEDEAFLAAQGVLVKDMEQIKIDAKTNKCSVFHQYCQNEFEELKNKKLNS
;
A
#
# COMPACT_ATOMS: atom_id res chain seq x y z
N MET A 1 -8.62 18.00 13.25
CA MET A 1 -8.99 19.43 13.37
C MET A 1 -7.83 20.37 13.69
N PHE A 2 -6.88 20.04 14.60
CA PHE A 2 -5.73 20.93 14.91
C PHE A 2 -4.63 20.98 13.84
N GLU A 3 -4.53 19.98 12.99
CA GLU A 3 -3.51 19.97 11.91
C GLU A 3 -3.95 20.71 10.64
N SER A 4 -5.25 20.69 10.33
CA SER A 4 -5.75 21.42 9.15
C SER A 4 -5.50 22.94 9.24
N GLY A 5 -5.65 23.53 10.43
CA GLY A 5 -5.37 24.95 10.65
C GLY A 5 -3.92 25.34 10.31
N LYS A 6 -2.95 24.48 10.58
CA LYS A 6 -1.54 24.74 10.23
C LYS A 6 -1.29 24.76 8.72
N PHE A 7 -1.98 23.89 7.96
CA PHE A 7 -1.83 23.87 6.50
C PHE A 7 -2.56 25.02 5.83
N ASP A 8 -3.72 25.46 6.35
CA ASP A 8 -4.37 26.68 5.90
C ASP A 8 -3.48 27.90 6.12
N ASP A 9 -2.89 28.06 7.31
CA ASP A 9 -1.97 29.14 7.62
C ASP A 9 -0.73 29.11 6.72
N MET A 10 -0.16 27.92 6.47
CA MET A 10 0.97 27.75 5.56
C MET A 10 0.61 28.17 4.14
N HIS A 11 -0.54 27.73 3.63
CA HIS A 11 -0.99 28.12 2.29
C HIS A 11 -1.23 29.62 2.19
N ASN A 12 -1.91 30.22 3.16
CA ASN A 12 -2.19 31.66 3.20
C ASN A 12 -0.88 32.49 3.27
N TYR A 13 0.10 32.06 4.05
CA TYR A 13 1.41 32.71 4.10
C TYR A 13 2.13 32.63 2.75
N CYS A 14 2.18 31.45 2.14
CA CYS A 14 2.80 31.26 0.83
C CYS A 14 2.09 32.09 -0.26
N THR A 15 0.77 32.19 -0.22
CA THR A 15 0.00 32.99 -1.18
C THR A 15 0.40 34.48 -1.12
N LYS A 16 0.58 35.02 0.09
CA LYS A 16 1.06 36.40 0.27
C LYS A 16 2.48 36.58 -0.27
N LEU A 17 3.36 35.63 -0.11
CA LEU A 17 4.71 35.66 -0.71
C LEU A 17 4.62 35.67 -2.24
N LEU A 18 3.74 34.87 -2.81
CA LEU A 18 3.53 34.78 -4.26
C LEU A 18 2.89 36.05 -4.89
N GLU A 19 2.24 36.89 -4.09
CA GLU A 19 1.80 38.23 -4.56
C GLU A 19 2.99 39.14 -4.90
N THR A 20 4.09 39.01 -4.17
CA THR A 20 5.32 39.76 -4.37
C THR A 20 6.32 39.10 -5.29
N ASN A 21 6.41 37.78 -5.23
CA ASN A 21 7.27 36.98 -6.09
C ASN A 21 6.51 35.75 -6.61
N PRO A 22 5.82 35.83 -7.76
CA PRO A 22 4.99 34.76 -8.31
C PRO A 22 5.74 33.46 -8.63
N ASP A 23 7.06 33.54 -8.83
CA ASP A 23 7.92 32.40 -9.19
C ASP A 23 8.76 31.89 -8.00
N ASP A 24 8.40 32.26 -6.76
CA ASP A 24 9.05 31.73 -5.58
C ASP A 24 8.79 30.21 -5.46
N MET A 25 9.79 29.42 -5.84
CA MET A 25 9.69 27.96 -5.86
C MET A 25 9.33 27.36 -4.51
N VAL A 26 9.89 27.90 -3.42
CA VAL A 26 9.63 27.38 -2.08
C VAL A 26 8.19 27.65 -1.67
N ALA A 27 7.68 28.85 -1.95
CA ALA A 27 6.29 29.21 -1.69
C ALA A 27 5.32 28.36 -2.53
N LEU A 28 5.64 28.12 -3.81
CA LEU A 28 4.84 27.25 -4.69
C LEU A 28 4.81 25.81 -4.20
N GLN A 29 5.97 25.22 -3.84
CA GLN A 29 6.06 23.85 -3.33
C GLN A 29 5.32 23.69 -2.00
N ASN A 30 5.47 24.63 -1.07
CA ASN A 30 4.78 24.60 0.22
C ASN A 30 3.26 24.80 0.05
N SER A 31 2.81 25.64 -0.89
CA SER A 31 1.38 25.76 -1.21
C SER A 31 0.81 24.45 -1.77
N ALA A 32 1.54 23.80 -2.69
CA ALA A 32 1.12 22.51 -3.22
C ALA A 32 0.99 21.44 -2.11
N LEU A 33 1.98 21.38 -1.21
CA LEU A 33 1.98 20.45 -0.08
C LEU A 33 0.85 20.75 0.91
N ALA A 34 0.63 22.03 1.25
CA ALA A 34 -0.44 22.41 2.15
C ALA A 34 -1.82 22.03 1.59
N LEU A 35 -2.05 22.32 0.31
CA LEU A 35 -3.30 21.99 -0.38
C LEU A 35 -3.53 20.48 -0.48
N LEU A 36 -2.47 19.69 -0.65
CA LEU A 36 -2.53 18.24 -0.62
C LEU A 36 -3.01 17.72 0.74
N HIS A 37 -2.47 18.26 1.85
CA HIS A 37 -2.92 17.91 3.20
C HIS A 37 -4.32 18.41 3.55
N LEU A 38 -4.79 19.46 2.87
CA LEU A 38 -6.16 19.96 2.96
C LEU A 38 -7.13 19.21 2.02
N GLU A 39 -6.65 18.15 1.35
CA GLU A 39 -7.41 17.36 0.38
C GLU A 39 -7.94 18.20 -0.82
N ARG A 40 -7.33 19.35 -1.08
CA ARG A 40 -7.61 20.23 -2.21
C ARG A 40 -6.73 19.85 -3.40
N PHE A 41 -6.96 18.65 -3.92
CA PHE A 41 -6.06 18.01 -4.88
C PHE A 41 -5.93 18.73 -6.21
N GLU A 42 -7.04 19.27 -6.75
CA GLU A 42 -7.00 20.06 -7.99
C GLU A 42 -6.15 21.32 -7.83
N ASP A 43 -6.32 22.04 -6.71
CA ASP A 43 -5.53 23.23 -6.41
C ASP A 43 -4.04 22.86 -6.23
N SER A 44 -3.76 21.75 -5.54
CA SER A 44 -2.38 21.25 -5.39
C SER A 44 -1.72 21.01 -6.74
N ILE A 45 -2.42 20.39 -7.70
CA ILE A 45 -1.91 20.17 -9.06
C ILE A 45 -1.57 21.49 -9.76
N ILE A 46 -2.40 22.53 -9.60
CA ILE A 46 -2.12 23.86 -10.20
C ILE A 46 -0.78 24.42 -9.69
N TYR A 47 -0.50 24.29 -8.39
CA TYR A 47 0.77 24.76 -7.83
C TYR A 47 1.95 23.86 -8.24
N CYS A 48 1.77 22.55 -8.31
CA CYS A 48 2.77 21.64 -8.86
C CYS A 48 3.12 22.01 -10.32
N ASP A 49 2.12 22.32 -11.13
CA ASP A 49 2.33 22.73 -12.53
C ASP A 49 3.09 24.06 -12.66
N LYS A 50 2.87 25.00 -11.73
CA LYS A 50 3.68 26.24 -11.66
C LYS A 50 5.15 25.92 -11.35
N VAL A 51 5.41 25.04 -10.36
CA VAL A 51 6.79 24.60 -10.07
C VAL A 51 7.42 23.94 -11.29
N LEU A 52 6.69 23.04 -11.96
CA LEU A 52 7.18 22.31 -13.14
C LEU A 52 7.42 23.20 -14.36
N LYS A 53 6.76 24.35 -14.47
CA LYS A 53 7.08 25.37 -15.49
C LYS A 53 8.43 26.04 -15.24
N ILE A 54 8.81 26.24 -13.97
CA ILE A 54 10.10 26.82 -13.58
C ILE A 54 11.21 25.77 -13.66
N LYS A 55 10.93 24.55 -13.16
CA LYS A 55 11.85 23.42 -13.12
C LYS A 55 11.16 22.15 -13.57
N ASN A 56 11.30 21.82 -14.85
CA ASN A 56 10.58 20.74 -15.54
C ASN A 56 10.64 19.36 -14.85
N PHE A 57 11.68 19.08 -14.11
CA PHE A 57 11.94 17.79 -13.48
C PHE A 57 12.08 17.89 -11.95
N ASP A 58 11.25 18.76 -11.33
CA ASP A 58 11.22 18.81 -9.88
C ASP A 58 10.49 17.57 -9.32
N ILE A 59 11.26 16.68 -8.69
CA ILE A 59 10.76 15.39 -8.20
C ILE A 59 9.69 15.59 -7.10
N TYR A 60 9.83 16.60 -6.24
CA TYR A 60 8.84 16.87 -5.20
C TYR A 60 7.50 17.31 -5.79
N ALA A 61 7.54 18.20 -6.77
CA ALA A 61 6.32 18.64 -7.46
C ALA A 61 5.67 17.48 -8.23
N LEU A 62 6.47 16.65 -8.90
CA LEU A 62 5.96 15.45 -9.59
C LEU A 62 5.32 14.47 -8.62
N LYS A 63 5.95 14.16 -7.47
CA LYS A 63 5.38 13.25 -6.47
C LYS A 63 4.08 13.79 -5.86
N ASN A 64 4.03 15.06 -5.50
CA ASN A 64 2.81 15.69 -5.00
C ASN A 64 1.68 15.68 -6.06
N LYS A 65 2.05 15.89 -7.33
CA LYS A 65 1.11 15.84 -8.45
C LYS A 65 0.59 14.41 -8.65
N ILE A 66 1.45 13.40 -8.63
CA ILE A 66 1.07 11.98 -8.73
C ILE A 66 0.07 11.65 -7.63
N TYR A 67 0.40 11.95 -6.37
CA TYR A 67 -0.48 11.67 -5.25
C TYR A 67 -1.86 12.34 -5.41
N SER A 68 -1.89 13.61 -5.80
CA SER A 68 -3.14 14.35 -6.05
C SER A 68 -3.96 13.74 -7.18
N LEU A 69 -3.29 13.32 -8.26
CA LEU A 69 -3.94 12.67 -9.41
C LEU A 69 -4.53 11.30 -9.05
N GLU A 70 -3.83 10.51 -8.24
CA GLU A 70 -4.32 9.23 -7.72
C GLU A 70 -5.57 9.43 -6.85
N LYS A 71 -5.59 10.45 -5.97
CA LYS A 71 -6.77 10.78 -5.17
C LYS A 71 -7.97 11.22 -6.01
N LEU A 72 -7.71 11.87 -7.14
CA LEU A 72 -8.73 12.26 -8.12
C LEU A 72 -9.06 11.14 -9.13
N LYS A 73 -8.49 9.95 -8.98
CA LYS A 73 -8.64 8.81 -9.89
C LYS A 73 -8.22 9.09 -11.33
N ARG A 74 -7.30 10.05 -11.52
CA ARG A 74 -6.72 10.41 -12.81
C ARG A 74 -5.46 9.60 -13.07
N TYR A 75 -5.61 8.29 -13.11
CA TYR A 75 -4.49 7.34 -13.11
C TYR A 75 -3.60 7.42 -14.35
N ASP A 76 -4.16 7.67 -15.56
CA ASP A 76 -3.34 7.84 -16.79
C ASP A 76 -2.41 9.06 -16.69
N ASP A 77 -2.90 10.15 -16.10
CA ASP A 77 -2.07 11.34 -15.87
C ASP A 77 -0.98 11.05 -14.83
N ALA A 78 -1.32 10.30 -13.76
CA ALA A 78 -0.35 9.86 -12.75
C ALA A 78 0.74 8.97 -13.37
N LEU A 79 0.38 8.01 -14.23
CA LEU A 79 1.34 7.18 -14.96
C LEU A 79 2.31 8.00 -15.82
N THR A 80 1.82 9.09 -16.40
CA THR A 80 2.66 9.99 -17.20
C THR A 80 3.72 10.67 -16.32
N CYS A 81 3.32 11.16 -15.14
CA CYS A 81 4.26 11.76 -14.17
C CYS A 81 5.24 10.72 -13.60
N CYS A 82 4.76 9.49 -13.30
CA CYS A 82 5.61 8.41 -12.83
C CYS A 82 6.71 8.07 -13.84
N LYS A 83 6.40 8.01 -15.15
CA LYS A 83 7.40 7.77 -16.20
C LYS A 83 8.52 8.80 -16.17
N ILE A 84 8.19 10.08 -16.00
CA ILE A 84 9.19 11.15 -15.93
C ILE A 84 10.16 10.91 -14.76
N ILE A 85 9.68 10.52 -13.58
CA ILE A 85 10.54 10.24 -12.44
C ILE A 85 11.39 9.00 -12.71
N LEU A 86 10.80 7.92 -13.23
CA LEU A 86 11.49 6.67 -13.49
C LEU A 86 12.54 6.78 -14.62
N ASP A 87 12.40 7.73 -15.55
CA ASP A 87 13.40 8.06 -16.54
C ASP A 87 14.64 8.75 -15.91
N ILE A 88 14.45 9.42 -14.76
CA ILE A 88 15.54 10.07 -14.00
C ILE A 88 16.18 9.06 -13.03
N ASP A 89 15.36 8.37 -12.26
CA ASP A 89 15.75 7.33 -11.30
C ASP A 89 14.82 6.12 -11.43
N GLY A 90 15.25 5.14 -12.21
CA GLY A 90 14.50 3.90 -12.46
C GLY A 90 14.28 3.03 -11.21
N ASN A 91 14.90 3.38 -10.08
CA ASN A 91 14.86 2.65 -8.81
C ASN A 91 14.12 3.40 -7.69
N ASP A 92 13.43 4.50 -8.00
CA ASP A 92 12.62 5.20 -7.01
C ASP A 92 11.43 4.32 -6.56
N ILE A 93 11.60 3.68 -5.40
CA ILE A 93 10.63 2.70 -4.84
C ILE A 93 9.24 3.30 -4.72
N TRP A 94 9.12 4.54 -4.24
CA TRP A 94 7.83 5.20 -4.09
C TRP A 94 7.12 5.31 -5.45
N THR A 95 7.84 5.74 -6.48
CA THR A 95 7.28 5.90 -7.84
C THR A 95 6.95 4.56 -8.48
N LEU A 96 7.77 3.52 -8.26
CA LEU A 96 7.46 2.16 -8.72
C LEU A 96 6.15 1.64 -8.10
N ASN A 97 5.92 1.88 -6.82
CA ASN A 97 4.68 1.52 -6.13
C ASN A 97 3.48 2.32 -6.67
N SER A 98 3.62 3.64 -6.86
CA SER A 98 2.57 4.48 -7.47
C SER A 98 2.24 4.06 -8.91
N MET A 99 3.25 3.68 -9.69
CA MET A 99 3.05 3.12 -11.03
C MET A 99 2.20 1.85 -10.98
N GLY A 100 2.57 0.91 -10.10
CA GLY A 100 1.81 -0.32 -9.89
C GLY A 100 0.38 -0.06 -9.42
N LEU A 101 0.19 0.87 -8.46
CA LEU A 101 -1.14 1.26 -7.96
C LEU A 101 -2.02 1.82 -9.09
N SER A 102 -1.50 2.80 -9.83
CA SER A 102 -2.25 3.42 -10.93
C SER A 102 -2.61 2.41 -12.02
N LEU A 103 -1.71 1.46 -12.31
CA LEU A 103 -1.99 0.36 -13.26
C LEU A 103 -3.07 -0.58 -12.72
N ASN A 104 -3.05 -0.92 -11.43
CA ASN A 104 -4.10 -1.75 -10.81
C ASN A 104 -5.48 -1.10 -10.92
N GLU A 105 -5.58 0.18 -10.65
CA GLU A 105 -6.82 0.94 -10.72
C GLU A 105 -7.37 1.08 -12.17
N LEU A 106 -6.50 0.87 -13.16
CA LEU A 106 -6.84 0.80 -14.58
C LEU A 106 -7.05 -0.64 -15.07
N ASP A 107 -7.25 -1.62 -14.17
CA ASP A 107 -7.40 -3.06 -14.46
C ASP A 107 -6.20 -3.69 -15.23
N ARG A 108 -5.05 -3.00 -15.25
CA ARG A 108 -3.81 -3.47 -15.90
C ARG A 108 -2.96 -4.30 -14.94
N HIS A 109 -3.59 -5.29 -14.29
CA HIS A 109 -3.00 -6.04 -13.18
C HIS A 109 -1.69 -6.76 -13.52
N LYS A 110 -1.52 -7.27 -14.76
CA LYS A 110 -0.26 -7.92 -15.18
C LYS A 110 0.91 -6.96 -15.14
N GLU A 111 0.71 -5.76 -15.69
CA GLU A 111 1.75 -4.72 -15.70
C GLU A 111 2.02 -4.21 -14.28
N ALA A 112 0.99 -4.08 -13.44
CA ALA A 112 1.16 -3.71 -12.03
C ALA A 112 2.08 -4.69 -11.29
N VAL A 113 1.90 -6.00 -11.50
CA VAL A 113 2.76 -7.05 -10.91
C VAL A 113 4.23 -6.85 -11.30
N GLU A 114 4.52 -6.47 -12.56
CA GLU A 114 5.90 -6.23 -13.01
C GLU A 114 6.56 -5.07 -12.25
N PHE A 115 5.81 -4.01 -11.94
CA PHE A 115 6.34 -2.87 -11.17
C PHE A 115 6.53 -3.23 -9.69
N TYR A 116 5.61 -3.99 -9.08
CA TYR A 116 5.81 -4.49 -7.73
C TYR A 116 6.98 -5.48 -7.65
N ASP A 117 7.22 -6.28 -8.69
CA ASP A 117 8.41 -7.12 -8.78
C ASP A 117 9.72 -6.32 -8.79
N LYS A 118 9.73 -5.16 -9.48
CA LYS A 118 10.88 -4.25 -9.44
C LYS A 118 11.09 -3.69 -8.03
N THR A 119 10.01 -3.23 -7.38
CA THR A 119 10.08 -2.78 -5.98
C THR A 119 10.64 -3.87 -5.07
N LEU A 120 10.10 -5.09 -5.15
CA LEU A 120 10.50 -6.20 -4.27
C LEU A 120 11.92 -6.74 -4.54
N LYS A 121 12.50 -6.46 -5.71
CA LYS A 121 13.93 -6.69 -5.97
C LYS A 121 14.81 -5.68 -5.25
N LEU A 122 14.35 -4.45 -5.03
CA LEU A 122 15.07 -3.39 -4.33
C LEU A 122 14.87 -3.49 -2.82
N ASP A 123 13.64 -3.71 -2.39
CA ASP A 123 13.26 -3.95 -0.99
C ASP A 123 12.25 -5.10 -0.90
N ASN A 124 12.74 -6.27 -0.54
CA ASN A 124 11.93 -7.49 -0.44
C ASN A 124 10.95 -7.50 0.74
N LYS A 125 10.97 -6.45 1.58
CA LYS A 125 10.09 -6.25 2.74
C LYS A 125 9.15 -5.05 2.58
N ASP A 126 9.11 -4.41 1.41
CA ASP A 126 8.18 -3.32 1.15
C ASP A 126 6.74 -3.85 1.25
N ILE A 127 6.06 -3.48 2.34
CA ILE A 127 4.71 -3.95 2.65
C ILE A 127 3.72 -3.51 1.57
N THR A 128 3.88 -2.29 1.03
CA THR A 128 3.01 -1.75 -0.01
C THR A 128 3.08 -2.60 -1.28
N ALA A 129 4.29 -2.95 -1.71
CA ALA A 129 4.48 -3.81 -2.88
C ALA A 129 3.98 -5.23 -2.63
N LEU A 130 4.26 -5.82 -1.45
CA LEU A 130 3.78 -7.16 -1.11
C LEU A 130 2.25 -7.25 -1.15
N MET A 131 1.57 -6.31 -0.49
CA MET A 131 0.11 -6.26 -0.42
C MET A 131 -0.52 -6.01 -1.80
N ASN A 132 -0.06 -4.99 -2.50
CA ASN A 132 -0.65 -4.62 -3.80
C ASN A 132 -0.35 -5.65 -4.89
N LYS A 133 0.82 -6.32 -4.85
CA LYS A 133 1.09 -7.46 -5.73
C LYS A 133 0.12 -8.61 -5.46
N ALA A 134 -0.13 -8.93 -4.18
CA ALA A 134 -1.09 -9.97 -3.82
C ALA A 134 -2.50 -9.63 -4.32
N ILE A 135 -2.93 -8.37 -4.19
CA ILE A 135 -4.22 -7.88 -4.73
C ILE A 135 -4.27 -8.05 -6.25
N SER A 136 -3.22 -7.63 -6.97
CA SER A 136 -3.14 -7.80 -8.43
C SER A 136 -3.26 -9.26 -8.85
N LEU A 137 -2.56 -10.16 -8.14
CA LEU A 137 -2.61 -11.60 -8.38
C LEU A 137 -4.00 -12.18 -8.11
N ASN A 138 -4.73 -11.69 -7.11
CA ASN A 138 -6.12 -12.06 -6.85
C ASN A 138 -7.03 -11.68 -8.03
N HIS A 139 -6.89 -10.47 -8.58
CA HIS A 139 -7.63 -10.05 -9.77
C HIS A 139 -7.31 -10.93 -10.99
N LEU A 140 -6.06 -11.38 -11.12
CA LEU A 140 -5.64 -12.34 -12.13
C LEU A 140 -6.06 -13.78 -11.84
N ARG A 141 -6.79 -14.03 -10.74
CA ARG A 141 -7.20 -15.35 -10.23
C ARG A 141 -6.03 -16.28 -9.89
N ASN A 142 -4.85 -15.72 -9.70
CA ASN A 142 -3.65 -16.44 -9.27
C ASN A 142 -3.61 -16.54 -7.74
N TYR A 143 -4.64 -17.18 -7.15
CA TYR A 143 -4.90 -17.19 -5.71
C TYR A 143 -3.76 -17.82 -4.89
N ARG A 144 -3.12 -18.88 -5.39
CA ARG A 144 -2.02 -19.54 -4.67
C ARG A 144 -0.84 -18.60 -4.46
N GLU A 145 -0.43 -17.92 -5.52
CA GLU A 145 0.67 -16.95 -5.43
C GLU A 145 0.29 -15.72 -4.59
N SER A 146 -0.96 -15.24 -4.70
CA SER A 146 -1.42 -14.12 -3.88
C SER A 146 -1.35 -14.44 -2.38
N ILE A 147 -1.74 -15.64 -1.98
CA ILE A 147 -1.62 -16.14 -0.59
C ILE A 147 -0.18 -16.05 -0.09
N GLU A 148 0.80 -16.44 -0.92
CA GLU A 148 2.23 -16.36 -0.55
C GLU A 148 2.67 -14.91 -0.29
N TYR A 149 2.18 -13.94 -1.08
CA TYR A 149 2.53 -12.53 -0.88
C TYR A 149 1.82 -11.90 0.31
N TYR A 150 0.56 -12.25 0.60
CA TYR A 150 -0.10 -11.87 1.85
C TYR A 150 0.63 -12.45 3.06
N ASP A 151 1.09 -13.69 2.97
CA ASP A 151 1.85 -14.34 4.05
C ASP A 151 3.19 -13.65 4.29
N LYS A 152 3.92 -13.27 3.21
CA LYS A 152 5.15 -12.48 3.30
C LYS A 152 4.90 -11.12 3.95
N ALA A 153 3.82 -10.42 3.60
CA ALA A 153 3.46 -9.15 4.22
C ALA A 153 3.20 -9.32 5.73
N GLN A 154 2.47 -10.38 6.14
CA GLN A 154 2.23 -10.69 7.55
C GLN A 154 3.50 -11.12 8.30
N ILE A 155 4.49 -11.68 7.64
CA ILE A 155 5.80 -11.97 8.26
C ILE A 155 6.52 -10.66 8.59
N VAL A 156 6.40 -9.63 7.74
CA VAL A 156 6.99 -8.30 7.98
C VAL A 156 6.24 -7.56 9.07
N ASP A 157 4.91 -7.56 9.02
CA ASP A 157 4.05 -6.95 10.01
C ASP A 157 2.86 -7.85 10.37
N ARG A 158 2.90 -8.42 11.56
CA ARG A 158 1.86 -9.31 12.10
C ARG A 158 0.52 -8.61 12.37
N SER A 159 0.50 -7.29 12.44
CA SER A 159 -0.72 -6.51 12.69
C SER A 159 -1.57 -6.26 11.44
N LEU A 160 -1.14 -6.72 10.26
CA LEU A 160 -1.84 -6.54 8.99
C LEU A 160 -3.11 -7.43 8.91
N HIS A 161 -4.17 -6.98 9.58
CA HIS A 161 -5.46 -7.70 9.54
C HIS A 161 -6.06 -7.77 8.13
N GLU A 162 -5.81 -6.76 7.31
CA GLU A 162 -6.26 -6.73 5.90
C GLU A 162 -5.65 -7.89 5.11
N ALA A 163 -4.38 -8.21 5.34
CA ALA A 163 -3.73 -9.36 4.72
C ALA A 163 -4.37 -10.69 5.15
N SER A 164 -4.77 -10.81 6.44
CA SER A 164 -5.47 -11.99 6.96
C SER A 164 -6.79 -12.20 6.24
N ILE A 165 -7.60 -11.15 6.12
CA ILE A 165 -8.92 -11.19 5.47
C ILE A 165 -8.75 -11.55 3.99
N ALA A 166 -7.85 -10.85 3.29
CA ALA A 166 -7.65 -11.08 1.86
C ALA A 166 -7.09 -12.50 1.56
N LYS A 167 -6.20 -12.99 2.43
CA LYS A 167 -5.67 -14.37 2.37
C LYS A 167 -6.78 -15.40 2.59
N SER A 168 -7.67 -15.19 3.58
CA SER A 168 -8.82 -16.03 3.82
C SER A 168 -9.73 -16.12 2.59
N GLN A 169 -10.07 -14.99 1.99
CA GLN A 169 -10.88 -14.93 0.77
C GLN A 169 -10.22 -15.67 -0.41
N ALA A 170 -8.89 -15.59 -0.54
CA ALA A 170 -8.17 -16.33 -1.57
C ALA A 170 -8.24 -17.86 -1.34
N PHE A 171 -8.15 -18.32 -0.09
CA PHE A 171 -8.37 -19.74 0.25
C PHE A 171 -9.81 -20.19 -0.02
N GLU A 172 -10.82 -19.35 0.29
CA GLU A 172 -12.22 -19.65 -0.06
C GLU A 172 -12.42 -19.84 -1.57
N LYS A 173 -11.76 -18.99 -2.40
CA LYS A 173 -11.80 -19.14 -3.87
C LYS A 173 -11.17 -20.45 -4.36
N LEU A 174 -10.30 -21.05 -3.56
CA LEU A 174 -9.68 -22.36 -3.82
C LEU A 174 -10.49 -23.52 -3.24
N GLY A 175 -11.57 -23.27 -2.48
CA GLY A 175 -12.35 -24.30 -1.79
C GLY A 175 -11.64 -24.89 -0.56
N MET A 176 -10.71 -24.16 0.03
CA MET A 176 -9.89 -24.58 1.17
C MET A 176 -10.41 -23.94 2.46
N GLU A 177 -11.52 -24.50 2.98
CA GLU A 177 -12.29 -23.89 4.08
C GLU A 177 -11.51 -23.83 5.41
N ASP A 178 -10.77 -24.88 5.75
CA ASP A 178 -9.96 -24.92 6.97
C ASP A 178 -8.84 -23.89 6.94
N GLU A 179 -8.14 -23.77 5.82
CA GLU A 179 -7.10 -22.76 5.61
C GLU A 179 -7.69 -21.34 5.58
N ALA A 180 -8.87 -21.16 4.99
CA ALA A 180 -9.56 -19.87 5.00
C ALA A 180 -9.88 -19.42 6.43
N PHE A 181 -10.40 -20.35 7.27
CA PHE A 181 -10.64 -20.06 8.68
C PHE A 181 -9.34 -19.67 9.40
N LEU A 182 -8.27 -20.47 9.27
CA LEU A 182 -6.99 -20.21 9.93
C LEU A 182 -6.36 -18.89 9.44
N ALA A 183 -6.48 -18.60 8.14
CA ALA A 183 -6.00 -17.34 7.56
C ALA A 183 -6.71 -16.13 8.16
N ALA A 184 -8.03 -16.20 8.36
CA ALA A 184 -8.82 -15.13 8.98
C ALA A 184 -8.38 -14.86 10.43
N GLN A 185 -7.84 -15.86 11.12
CA GLN A 185 -7.24 -15.73 12.47
C GLN A 185 -5.79 -15.22 12.44
N GLY A 186 -5.24 -14.90 11.27
CA GLY A 186 -3.85 -14.43 11.13
C GLY A 186 -2.80 -15.52 11.16
N VAL A 187 -3.19 -16.80 11.07
CA VAL A 187 -2.24 -17.92 11.03
C VAL A 187 -1.46 -17.90 9.73
N LEU A 188 -0.12 -18.02 9.82
CA LEU A 188 0.73 -18.12 8.63
C LEU A 188 0.58 -19.50 7.98
N VAL A 189 0.76 -19.54 6.65
CA VAL A 189 0.65 -20.78 5.85
C VAL A 189 1.53 -21.91 6.41
N LYS A 190 2.76 -21.61 6.81
CA LYS A 190 3.71 -22.59 7.39
C LYS A 190 3.20 -23.24 8.68
N ASP A 191 2.35 -22.55 9.45
CA ASP A 191 1.85 -23.01 10.75
C ASP A 191 0.51 -23.75 10.60
N MET A 192 -0.21 -23.55 9.49
CA MET A 192 -1.53 -24.17 9.23
C MET A 192 -1.46 -25.71 9.14
N GLU A 193 -0.42 -26.23 8.48
CA GLU A 193 -0.29 -27.68 8.28
C GLU A 193 -0.12 -28.41 9.60
N GLN A 194 0.63 -27.86 10.56
CA GLN A 194 0.77 -28.45 11.88
C GLN A 194 -0.57 -28.52 12.62
N ILE A 195 -1.36 -27.44 12.57
CA ILE A 195 -2.69 -27.39 13.20
C ILE A 195 -3.62 -28.46 12.59
N LYS A 196 -3.57 -28.66 11.28
CA LYS A 196 -4.36 -29.68 10.58
C LYS A 196 -3.93 -31.12 10.96
N ILE A 197 -2.62 -31.35 11.08
CA ILE A 197 -2.08 -32.63 11.53
C ILE A 197 -2.54 -32.94 12.96
N ASP A 198 -2.44 -31.96 13.85
CA ASP A 198 -2.85 -32.08 15.24
C ASP A 198 -4.36 -32.36 15.37
N ALA A 199 -5.18 -31.62 14.61
CA ALA A 199 -6.63 -31.82 14.55
C ALA A 199 -6.98 -33.27 14.12
N LYS A 200 -6.31 -33.77 13.08
CA LYS A 200 -6.50 -35.13 12.60
C LYS A 200 -6.07 -36.17 13.66
N THR A 201 -4.95 -35.95 14.32
CA THR A 201 -4.41 -36.81 15.38
C THR A 201 -5.35 -36.84 16.59
N ASN A 202 -5.86 -35.71 17.00
CA ASN A 202 -6.78 -35.56 18.14
C ASN A 202 -8.25 -35.86 17.78
N LYS A 203 -8.52 -36.25 16.52
CA LYS A 203 -9.88 -36.54 16.01
C LYS A 203 -10.87 -35.44 16.28
N CYS A 204 -10.45 -34.19 16.09
CA CYS A 204 -11.28 -33.01 16.25
C CYS A 204 -11.27 -32.14 14.97
N SER A 205 -12.14 -31.12 14.91
CA SER A 205 -12.11 -30.16 13.81
C SER A 205 -10.89 -29.23 13.91
N VAL A 206 -10.46 -28.65 12.78
CA VAL A 206 -9.38 -27.64 12.75
C VAL A 206 -9.74 -26.43 13.62
N PHE A 207 -11.00 -26.01 13.62
CA PHE A 207 -11.50 -24.95 14.51
C PHE A 207 -11.27 -25.30 15.99
N HIS A 208 -11.63 -26.51 16.41
CA HIS A 208 -11.47 -26.93 17.81
C HIS A 208 -9.98 -27.00 18.20
N GLN A 209 -9.13 -27.54 17.33
CA GLN A 209 -7.69 -27.60 17.57
C GLN A 209 -7.06 -26.23 17.68
N TYR A 210 -7.46 -25.29 16.79
CA TYR A 210 -7.00 -23.90 16.86
C TYR A 210 -7.38 -23.26 18.21
N CYS A 211 -8.63 -23.39 18.63
CA CYS A 211 -9.08 -22.87 19.93
C CYS A 211 -8.35 -23.47 21.14
N GLN A 212 -8.00 -24.77 21.06
CA GLN A 212 -7.19 -25.41 22.11
C GLN A 212 -5.77 -24.84 22.16
N ASN A 213 -5.13 -24.66 21.02
CA ASN A 213 -3.79 -24.09 20.94
C ASN A 213 -3.75 -22.67 21.52
N GLU A 214 -4.70 -21.81 21.14
CA GLU A 214 -4.82 -20.45 21.67
C GLU A 214 -5.03 -20.43 23.19
N PHE A 215 -5.88 -21.31 23.70
CA PHE A 215 -6.13 -21.44 25.13
C PHE A 215 -4.86 -21.82 25.92
N GLU A 216 -4.09 -22.79 25.42
CA GLU A 216 -2.82 -23.22 26.04
C GLU A 216 -1.76 -22.10 25.98
N GLU A 217 -1.66 -21.34 24.89
CA GLU A 217 -0.76 -20.20 24.81
C GLU A 217 -1.12 -19.11 25.85
N LEU A 218 -2.40 -18.76 25.98
CA LEU A 218 -2.87 -17.78 26.95
C LEU A 218 -2.59 -18.24 28.40
N LYS A 219 -2.77 -19.51 28.70
CA LYS A 219 -2.46 -20.10 30.00
C LYS A 219 -0.97 -20.00 30.31
N ASN A 220 -0.11 -20.31 29.33
CA ASN A 220 1.34 -20.23 29.48
C ASN A 220 1.84 -18.79 29.66
N LYS A 221 1.27 -17.82 28.97
CA LYS A 221 1.58 -16.39 29.15
C LYS A 221 1.24 -15.90 30.57
N LYS A 222 0.12 -16.36 31.15
CA LYS A 222 -0.28 -16.01 32.52
C LYS A 222 0.58 -16.66 33.61
N LEU A 223 1.18 -17.81 33.34
CA LEU A 223 2.07 -18.49 34.30
C LEU A 223 3.48 -17.88 34.31
N ASN A 224 3.86 -17.13 33.25
CA ASN A 224 5.18 -16.53 33.09
C ASN A 224 5.19 -14.99 33.31
N SER A 225 4.05 -14.42 33.70
CA SER A 225 3.89 -13.01 34.09
C SER A 225 3.73 -12.86 35.59
#